data_4e5252a5b66873bc6adb19da773a46b7
#
_entry.id   4e5252a5b66873bc6adb19da773a46b7
#
_cell.length_a   1.000
_cell.length_b   1.000
_cell.length_c   1.000
_cell.angle_alpha   90.00
_cell.angle_beta   90.00
_cell.angle_gamma   90.00
#
_symmetry.space_group_name_H-M   'P 1'
#
loop_
_entity.id
_entity.type
_entity.pdbx_description
1 polymer ?
#
loop_
_entity_poly.entity_id
_entity_poly.type
_entity_poly.pdbx_seq_one_letter_code
_entity_poly.pdbx_strand_id
1 'polypeptide(L)'
;NLTYLCCAMEKGDAAGRLMIQLNNLKKKYGLSVLVLAHTPKRSLDCPITSNDLAGSKRLYNFFDSVFAIGKSAQDGGLRYVKQLKVRYGTFSHDADNVIIYEIEKVDAFLQFVFRGYSTEKEHLKKLGDNESSQRDCQILQLSQSGKSVREIASQVNCGKSTVSRIIQRSKEDRNAAVPSVPLSQQTGSGTMGQVGQHGTSGTVRETK
;
A
#
# COMPACT_ATOMS: atom_id res chain seq x y z
N ASN A 1 20.55 -1.11 16.43
CA ASN A 1 19.10 -0.97 16.35
C ASN A 1 18.70 0.38 16.96
N LEU A 2 17.98 1.17 16.18
CA LEU A 2 17.60 2.54 16.54
C LEU A 2 16.77 2.59 17.85
N THR A 3 15.95 1.59 18.09
CA THR A 3 15.10 1.50 19.30
C THR A 3 15.91 1.46 20.59
N TYR A 4 17.13 0.95 20.59
CA TYR A 4 18.00 0.93 21.77
C TYR A 4 18.70 2.28 22.03
N LEU A 5 18.85 3.09 21.01
CA LEU A 5 19.52 4.39 21.13
C LEU A 5 18.59 5.49 21.66
N CYS A 6 17.27 5.28 21.57
CA CYS A 6 16.29 6.26 22.02
C CYS A 6 15.03 5.57 22.56
N CYS A 7 14.83 5.60 23.86
CA CYS A 7 13.67 5.01 24.54
C CYS A 7 12.34 5.71 24.23
N ALA A 8 12.36 6.87 23.56
CA ALA A 8 11.17 7.68 23.26
C ALA A 8 11.06 8.01 21.76
N MET A 9 11.29 7.00 20.90
CA MET A 9 11.25 7.16 19.44
C MET A 9 9.90 7.62 18.90
N GLU A 10 8.83 7.39 19.64
CA GLU A 10 7.48 7.86 19.31
C GLU A 10 7.34 9.39 19.47
N LYS A 11 8.14 9.99 20.35
CA LYS A 11 8.21 11.44 20.51
C LYS A 11 9.14 12.00 19.45
N GLY A 12 8.58 12.65 18.43
CA GLY A 12 9.30 13.17 17.26
C GLY A 12 10.54 14.02 17.57
N ASP A 13 10.60 14.65 18.73
CA ASP A 13 11.72 15.51 19.12
C ASP A 13 12.96 14.73 19.58
N ALA A 14 12.78 13.60 20.26
CA ALA A 14 13.90 12.75 20.70
C ALA A 14 14.55 12.06 19.49
N ALA A 15 13.73 11.53 18.58
CA ALA A 15 14.19 10.95 17.33
C ALA A 15 14.93 11.98 16.46
N GLY A 16 14.40 13.20 16.36
CA GLY A 16 15.04 14.30 15.63
C GLY A 16 16.41 14.66 16.18
N ARG A 17 16.54 14.79 17.49
CA ARG A 17 17.84 15.09 18.15
C ARG A 17 18.88 14.01 17.86
N LEU A 18 18.52 12.73 17.99
CA LEU A 18 19.41 11.61 17.66
C LEU A 18 19.89 11.68 16.21
N MET A 19 18.99 11.92 15.27
CA MET A 19 19.33 12.00 13.85
C MET A 19 20.24 13.20 13.54
N ILE A 20 20.04 14.34 14.21
CA ILE A 20 20.94 15.49 14.08
C ILE A 20 22.34 15.14 14.60
N GLN A 21 22.45 14.44 15.73
CA GLN A 21 23.74 14.00 16.27
C GLN A 21 24.45 13.04 15.31
N LEU A 22 23.74 12.03 14.78
CA LEU A 22 24.30 11.09 13.79
C LEU A 22 24.76 11.81 12.52
N ASN A 23 23.99 12.80 12.06
CA ASN A 23 24.35 13.58 10.88
C ASN A 23 25.58 14.48 11.12
N ASN A 24 25.74 15.03 12.33
CA ASN A 24 26.92 15.77 12.72
C ASN A 24 28.17 14.89 12.80
N LEU A 25 28.05 13.68 13.36
CA LEU A 25 29.12 12.68 13.36
C LEU A 25 29.52 12.26 11.94
N LYS A 26 28.52 11.98 11.09
CA LYS A 26 28.73 11.67 9.67
C LYS A 26 29.57 12.76 8.98
N LYS A 27 29.19 14.02 9.17
CA LYS A 27 29.89 15.16 8.54
C LYS A 27 31.28 15.39 9.13
N LYS A 28 31.40 15.28 10.46
CA LYS A 28 32.67 15.54 11.15
C LYS A 28 33.75 14.52 10.82
N TYR A 29 33.36 13.25 10.67
CA TYR A 29 34.30 12.15 10.50
C TYR A 29 34.25 11.48 9.12
N GLY A 30 33.46 12.00 8.18
CA GLY A 30 33.30 11.40 6.84
C GLY A 30 32.70 10.01 6.86
N LEU A 31 31.79 9.72 7.80
CA LEU A 31 31.25 8.37 8.02
C LEU A 31 30.07 8.05 7.10
N SER A 32 29.93 6.78 6.75
CA SER A 32 28.67 6.19 6.31
C SER A 32 28.01 5.47 7.50
N VAL A 33 26.73 5.75 7.75
CA VAL A 33 26.00 5.23 8.91
C VAL A 33 24.83 4.37 8.43
N LEU A 34 24.87 3.09 8.73
CA LEU A 34 23.76 2.17 8.53
C LEU A 34 22.93 2.06 9.81
N VAL A 35 21.64 2.35 9.69
CA VAL A 35 20.71 2.33 10.81
C VAL A 35 19.68 1.22 10.60
N LEU A 36 19.53 0.36 11.60
CA LEU A 36 18.50 -0.69 11.62
C LEU A 36 17.27 -0.21 12.39
N ALA A 37 16.12 -0.32 11.78
CA ALA A 37 14.84 -0.02 12.41
C ALA A 37 13.86 -1.18 12.19
N HIS A 38 12.94 -1.36 13.14
CA HIS A 38 11.87 -2.36 12.99
C HIS A 38 10.63 -1.76 12.36
N THR A 39 9.83 -2.61 11.77
CA THR A 39 8.46 -2.29 11.38
C THR A 39 7.50 -2.78 12.48
N PRO A 40 6.39 -2.08 12.76
CA PRO A 40 5.31 -2.60 13.59
C PRO A 40 4.77 -3.92 13.01
N LYS A 41 3.99 -4.66 13.80
CA LYS A 41 3.24 -5.80 13.26
C LYS A 41 2.36 -5.33 12.12
N ARG A 42 2.55 -5.94 10.94
CA ARG A 42 1.80 -5.61 9.73
C ARG A 42 1.23 -6.87 9.09
N SER A 43 0.16 -6.71 8.34
CA SER A 43 -0.38 -7.79 7.51
C SER A 43 0.55 -8.06 6.30
N LEU A 44 0.61 -9.31 5.88
CA LEU A 44 1.41 -9.73 4.72
C LEU A 44 0.68 -9.50 3.37
N ASP A 45 -0.54 -9.01 3.39
CA ASP A 45 -1.35 -8.69 2.21
C ASP A 45 -1.11 -7.27 1.67
N CYS A 46 -0.48 -6.41 2.46
CA CYS A 46 -0.20 -5.03 2.09
C CYS A 46 1.27 -4.81 1.69
N PRO A 47 1.56 -4.00 0.66
CA PRO A 47 2.93 -3.60 0.31
C PRO A 47 3.63 -2.86 1.44
N ILE A 48 4.97 -2.99 1.53
CA ILE A 48 5.76 -2.19 2.47
C ILE A 48 5.90 -0.76 1.94
N THR A 49 5.63 0.20 2.82
CA THR A 49 5.70 1.63 2.51
C THR A 49 6.56 2.38 3.52
N SER A 50 6.83 3.66 3.25
CA SER A 50 7.51 4.55 4.20
C SER A 50 6.76 4.72 5.54
N ASN A 51 5.45 4.45 5.56
CA ASN A 51 4.63 4.52 6.78
C ASN A 51 4.86 3.33 7.72
N ASP A 52 5.46 2.25 7.24
CA ASP A 52 5.77 1.06 8.02
C ASP A 52 7.05 1.20 8.86
N LEU A 53 7.78 2.31 8.76
CA LEU A 53 8.92 2.59 9.61
C LEU A 53 8.46 2.89 11.03
N ALA A 54 8.87 2.06 11.99
CA ALA A 54 8.56 2.29 13.40
C ALA A 54 9.19 3.61 13.90
N GLY A 55 8.39 4.40 14.59
CA GLY A 55 8.80 5.69 15.14
C GLY A 55 8.22 6.88 14.39
N SER A 56 8.82 8.04 14.58
CA SER A 56 8.33 9.28 13.98
C SER A 56 8.55 9.31 12.46
N LYS A 57 7.55 9.76 11.70
CA LYS A 57 7.66 10.05 10.25
C LYS A 57 8.84 11.01 9.95
N ARG A 58 9.26 11.81 10.92
CA ARG A 58 10.45 12.69 10.79
C ARG A 58 11.73 11.90 10.56
N LEU A 59 11.87 10.68 11.11
CA LEU A 59 13.05 9.82 10.90
C LEU A 59 13.31 9.55 9.43
N TYR A 60 12.27 9.21 8.70
CA TYR A 60 12.36 8.90 7.26
C TYR A 60 12.98 10.07 6.47
N ASN A 61 12.73 11.31 6.87
CA ASN A 61 13.24 12.49 6.18
C ASN A 61 14.77 12.67 6.32
N PHE A 62 15.36 12.16 7.38
CA PHE A 62 16.81 12.28 7.63
C PHE A 62 17.67 11.29 6.84
N PHE A 63 17.09 10.17 6.40
CA PHE A 63 17.83 9.15 5.66
C PHE A 63 18.05 9.57 4.20
N ASP A 64 19.25 9.28 3.68
CA ASP A 64 19.58 9.47 2.27
C ASP A 64 19.02 8.33 1.43
N SER A 65 19.06 7.11 1.95
CA SER A 65 18.47 5.92 1.34
C SER A 65 17.76 5.08 2.39
N VAL A 66 16.66 4.46 2.00
CA VAL A 66 15.91 3.51 2.84
C VAL A 66 15.55 2.31 2.00
N PHE A 67 15.87 1.13 2.48
CA PHE A 67 15.38 -0.12 1.93
C PHE A 67 14.69 -0.93 3.02
N ALA A 68 13.75 -1.75 2.63
CA ALA A 68 13.02 -2.64 3.52
C ALA A 68 13.27 -4.09 3.15
N ILE A 69 13.30 -4.95 4.17
CA ILE A 69 13.33 -6.40 4.01
C ILE A 69 11.95 -6.93 4.39
N GLY A 70 11.21 -7.41 3.41
CA GLY A 70 9.89 -8.00 3.59
C GLY A 70 9.95 -9.52 3.68
N LYS A 71 9.01 -10.11 4.43
CA LYS A 71 8.78 -11.55 4.45
C LYS A 71 7.88 -11.92 3.28
N SER A 72 8.28 -12.93 2.50
CA SER A 72 7.42 -13.48 1.45
C SER A 72 6.28 -14.30 2.06
N ALA A 73 5.11 -14.22 1.43
CA ALA A 73 3.98 -15.09 1.74
C ALA A 73 4.06 -16.44 0.99
N GLN A 74 4.94 -16.57 -0.02
CA GLN A 74 5.12 -17.80 -0.78
C GLN A 74 5.84 -18.87 0.02
N ASP A 75 6.91 -18.47 0.74
CA ASP A 75 7.72 -19.38 1.54
C ASP A 75 8.28 -18.68 2.78
N GLY A 76 8.40 -19.44 3.88
CA GLY A 76 8.89 -18.93 5.16
C GLY A 76 10.38 -18.54 5.18
N GLY A 77 11.20 -19.11 4.30
CA GLY A 77 12.61 -18.81 4.11
C GLY A 77 12.86 -17.58 3.24
N LEU A 78 11.93 -17.27 2.33
CA LEU A 78 12.11 -16.19 1.37
C LEU A 78 11.92 -14.80 1.99
N ARG A 79 12.77 -13.89 1.55
CA ARG A 79 12.73 -12.45 1.85
C ARG A 79 12.84 -11.67 0.56
N TYR A 80 12.15 -10.54 0.50
CA TYR A 80 12.33 -9.59 -0.59
C TYR A 80 12.90 -8.29 -0.06
N VAL A 81 13.77 -7.68 -0.83
CA VAL A 81 14.38 -6.38 -0.53
C VAL A 81 13.86 -5.36 -1.52
N LYS A 82 13.36 -4.25 -0.99
CA LYS A 82 12.75 -3.15 -1.74
C LYS A 82 13.33 -1.82 -1.31
N GLN A 83 13.66 -0.97 -2.25
CA GLN A 83 13.99 0.42 -1.99
C GLN A 83 12.72 1.22 -1.68
N LEU A 84 12.73 1.99 -0.61
CA LEU A 84 11.65 2.91 -0.23
C LEU A 84 12.03 4.36 -0.49
N LYS A 85 13.32 4.69 -0.42
CA LYS A 85 13.84 6.03 -0.65
C LYS A 85 15.22 5.97 -1.23
N VAL A 86 15.45 6.78 -2.25
CA VAL A 86 16.78 7.05 -2.82
C VAL A 86 16.86 8.56 -3.05
N ARG A 87 17.77 9.26 -2.33
CA ARG A 87 17.93 10.70 -2.47
C ARG A 87 18.87 11.05 -3.62
N TYR A 88 19.90 10.25 -3.79
CA TYR A 88 20.92 10.43 -4.83
C TYR A 88 20.96 9.18 -5.70
N GLY A 89 20.44 9.26 -6.91
CA GLY A 89 20.34 8.16 -7.84
C GLY A 89 18.91 7.80 -8.23
N THR A 90 18.77 6.69 -8.92
CA THR A 90 17.50 6.15 -9.41
C THR A 90 17.03 4.98 -8.56
N PHE A 91 15.71 4.76 -8.52
CA PHE A 91 15.15 3.52 -7.99
C PHE A 91 15.45 2.39 -8.98
N SER A 92 16.17 1.37 -8.51
CA SER A 92 16.45 0.16 -9.27
C SER A 92 15.59 -1.02 -8.80
N HIS A 93 15.18 -0.98 -7.52
CA HIS A 93 14.48 -2.07 -6.87
C HIS A 93 13.28 -1.54 -6.09
N ASP A 94 12.23 -1.17 -6.84
CA ASP A 94 10.94 -0.72 -6.33
C ASP A 94 9.95 -1.90 -6.14
N ALA A 95 8.65 -1.61 -6.13
CA ALA A 95 7.61 -2.62 -5.99
C ALA A 95 7.54 -3.60 -7.18
N ASP A 96 7.94 -3.15 -8.37
CA ASP A 96 7.86 -3.94 -9.59
C ASP A 96 9.14 -4.75 -9.87
N ASN A 97 10.22 -4.46 -9.12
CA ASN A 97 11.51 -5.15 -9.27
C ASN A 97 12.21 -5.34 -7.92
N VAL A 98 11.65 -6.13 -7.03
CA VAL A 98 12.27 -6.46 -5.73
C VAL A 98 13.34 -7.54 -5.89
N ILE A 99 14.36 -7.50 -5.02
CA ILE A 99 15.41 -8.51 -4.96
C ILE A 99 14.96 -9.63 -4.03
N ILE A 100 15.06 -10.88 -4.47
CA ILE A 100 14.67 -12.04 -3.69
C ILE A 100 15.90 -12.72 -3.09
N TYR A 101 15.82 -12.98 -1.80
CA TYR A 101 16.80 -13.75 -1.05
C TYR A 101 16.12 -14.88 -0.29
N GLU A 102 16.83 -15.97 -0.14
CA GLU A 102 16.48 -17.06 0.77
C GLU A 102 17.42 -17.04 1.98
N ILE A 103 16.85 -17.24 3.16
CA ILE A 103 17.66 -17.41 4.38
C ILE A 103 18.04 -18.86 4.49
N GLU A 104 19.31 -19.13 4.27
CA GLU A 104 19.89 -20.47 4.40
C GLU A 104 20.84 -20.55 5.58
N LYS A 105 20.88 -21.72 6.21
CA LYS A 105 21.88 -22.03 7.21
C LYS A 105 23.00 -22.83 6.53
N VAL A 106 24.17 -22.19 6.41
CA VAL A 106 25.38 -22.82 5.91
C VAL A 106 26.31 -23.00 7.09
N ASP A 107 26.56 -24.23 7.45
CA ASP A 107 27.30 -24.64 8.68
C ASP A 107 26.67 -23.99 9.93
N ALA A 108 27.40 -23.11 10.60
CA ALA A 108 26.95 -22.41 11.81
C ALA A 108 26.33 -21.02 11.53
N PHE A 109 26.30 -20.57 10.29
CA PHE A 109 25.88 -19.19 9.93
C PHE A 109 24.57 -19.17 9.15
N LEU A 110 23.75 -18.16 9.41
CA LEU A 110 22.61 -17.80 8.57
C LEU A 110 23.06 -16.76 7.56
N GLN A 111 22.76 -17.00 6.29
CA GLN A 111 23.09 -16.07 5.22
C GLN A 111 21.90 -15.83 4.28
N PHE A 112 21.94 -14.69 3.60
CA PHE A 112 21.03 -14.36 2.53
C PHE A 112 21.62 -14.86 1.21
N VAL A 113 20.96 -15.84 0.59
CA VAL A 113 21.34 -16.36 -0.73
C VAL A 113 20.46 -15.73 -1.78
N PHE A 114 21.08 -15.05 -2.74
CA PHE A 114 20.36 -14.40 -3.85
C PHE A 114 19.63 -15.44 -4.70
N ARG A 115 18.34 -15.19 -4.99
CA ARG A 115 17.48 -16.08 -5.79
C ARG A 115 16.97 -15.43 -7.08
N GLY A 116 17.07 -14.11 -7.24
CA GLY A 116 16.62 -13.42 -8.44
C GLY A 116 15.82 -12.16 -8.13
N TYR A 117 14.99 -11.78 -9.09
CA TYR A 117 14.12 -10.62 -9.03
C TYR A 117 12.68 -11.03 -9.23
N SER A 118 11.74 -10.26 -8.66
CA SER A 118 10.30 -10.51 -8.77
C SER A 118 9.54 -9.20 -8.50
N THR A 119 8.21 -9.25 -8.54
CA THR A 119 7.38 -8.13 -8.09
C THR A 119 6.98 -8.30 -6.62
N GLU A 120 6.89 -7.21 -5.85
CA GLU A 120 6.43 -7.29 -4.47
C GLU A 120 5.07 -7.97 -4.35
N LYS A 121 4.17 -7.72 -5.33
CA LYS A 121 2.82 -8.29 -5.38
C LYS A 121 2.79 -9.82 -5.34
N GLU A 122 3.77 -10.49 -5.94
CA GLU A 122 3.87 -11.95 -5.92
C GLU A 122 4.24 -12.50 -4.55
N HIS A 123 4.89 -11.69 -3.72
CA HIS A 123 5.33 -12.05 -2.36
C HIS A 123 4.35 -11.62 -1.28
N LEU A 124 3.26 -10.94 -1.65
CA LEU A 124 2.16 -10.61 -0.74
C LEU A 124 1.17 -11.76 -0.64
N LYS A 125 0.52 -11.86 0.52
CA LYS A 125 -0.55 -12.82 0.74
C LYS A 125 -1.76 -12.46 -0.13
N LYS A 126 -2.16 -13.36 -1.03
CA LYS A 126 -3.34 -13.15 -1.85
C LYS A 126 -4.59 -13.19 -0.98
N LEU A 127 -5.49 -12.23 -1.17
CA LEU A 127 -6.76 -12.14 -0.44
C LEU A 127 -7.69 -13.36 -0.64
N GLY A 128 -7.37 -14.26 -1.59
CA GLY A 128 -8.12 -15.48 -1.89
C GLY A 128 -7.65 -16.75 -1.17
N ASP A 129 -6.47 -16.76 -0.56
CA ASP A 129 -5.86 -17.98 0.01
C ASP A 129 -6.09 -18.15 1.52
N ASN A 130 -7.01 -17.34 2.12
CA ASN A 130 -7.23 -17.34 3.53
C ASN A 130 -8.51 -18.06 3.95
N GLU A 131 -8.44 -18.77 5.07
CA GLU A 131 -9.61 -19.19 5.87
C GLU A 131 -10.58 -18.02 6.12
N SER A 132 -10.10 -16.77 6.16
CA SER A 132 -10.94 -15.59 6.24
C SER A 132 -11.79 -15.38 4.99
N SER A 133 -11.24 -15.58 3.80
CA SER A 133 -11.97 -15.44 2.53
C SER A 133 -13.02 -16.53 2.36
N GLN A 134 -12.69 -17.78 2.73
CA GLN A 134 -13.66 -18.87 2.75
C GLN A 134 -14.78 -18.60 3.76
N ARG A 135 -14.41 -18.12 4.94
CA ARG A 135 -15.37 -17.72 5.98
C ARG A 135 -16.25 -16.56 5.53
N ASP A 136 -15.70 -15.56 4.85
CA ASP A 136 -16.43 -14.42 4.33
C ASP A 136 -17.42 -14.85 3.22
N CYS A 137 -17.00 -15.72 2.32
CA CYS A 137 -17.86 -16.36 1.33
C CYS A 137 -19.00 -17.17 1.99
N GLN A 138 -18.68 -17.94 3.03
CA GLN A 138 -19.67 -18.71 3.78
C GLN A 138 -20.68 -17.81 4.49
N ILE A 139 -20.24 -16.70 5.08
CA ILE A 139 -21.11 -15.68 5.68
C ILE A 139 -22.08 -15.11 4.64
N LEU A 140 -21.58 -14.78 3.44
CA LEU A 140 -22.39 -14.21 2.38
C LEU A 140 -23.41 -15.22 1.84
N GLN A 141 -23.04 -16.49 1.67
CA GLN A 141 -23.96 -17.57 1.28
C GLN A 141 -25.07 -17.78 2.31
N LEU A 142 -24.71 -17.84 3.59
CA LEU A 142 -25.69 -17.99 4.67
C LEU A 142 -26.63 -16.78 4.78
N SER A 143 -26.13 -15.57 4.52
CA SER A 143 -26.93 -14.37 4.45
C SER A 143 -27.91 -14.37 3.27
N GLN A 144 -27.49 -14.88 2.11
CA GLN A 144 -28.37 -15.04 0.93
C GLN A 144 -29.44 -16.09 1.14
N SER A 145 -29.18 -17.12 1.95
CA SER A 145 -30.18 -18.13 2.36
C SER A 145 -31.15 -17.65 3.44
N GLY A 146 -31.12 -16.38 3.80
CA GLY A 146 -32.08 -15.75 4.73
C GLY A 146 -31.78 -15.97 6.23
N LYS A 147 -30.61 -16.50 6.58
CA LYS A 147 -30.23 -16.69 7.99
C LYS A 147 -29.95 -15.38 8.69
N SER A 148 -30.31 -15.29 9.96
CA SER A 148 -30.06 -14.11 10.80
C SER A 148 -28.56 -13.95 11.12
N VAL A 149 -28.12 -12.72 11.39
CA VAL A 149 -26.73 -12.43 11.81
C VAL A 149 -26.29 -13.25 13.03
N ARG A 150 -27.23 -13.59 13.93
CA ARG A 150 -26.96 -14.41 15.13
C ARG A 150 -26.66 -15.86 14.76
N GLU A 151 -27.45 -16.44 13.89
CA GLU A 151 -27.29 -17.83 13.40
C GLU A 151 -26.00 -17.97 12.60
N ILE A 152 -25.71 -17.01 11.73
CA ILE A 152 -24.48 -16.97 10.93
C ILE A 152 -23.25 -16.88 11.86
N ALA A 153 -23.28 -15.97 12.83
CA ALA A 153 -22.20 -15.80 13.80
C ALA A 153 -21.90 -17.07 14.60
N SER A 154 -22.96 -17.79 15.01
CA SER A 154 -22.83 -19.08 15.71
C SER A 154 -22.28 -20.18 14.80
N GLN A 155 -22.72 -20.25 13.54
CA GLN A 155 -22.35 -21.29 12.59
C GLN A 155 -20.91 -21.17 12.09
N VAL A 156 -20.45 -19.92 11.89
CA VAL A 156 -19.10 -19.60 11.38
C VAL A 156 -18.12 -19.30 12.52
N ASN A 157 -18.54 -19.44 13.76
CA ASN A 157 -17.76 -19.18 14.97
C ASN A 157 -17.04 -17.81 14.95
N CYS A 158 -17.78 -16.75 14.66
CA CYS A 158 -17.24 -15.38 14.64
C CYS A 158 -18.18 -14.37 15.30
N GLY A 159 -17.66 -13.16 15.59
CA GLY A 159 -18.45 -12.10 16.23
C GLY A 159 -19.55 -11.55 15.32
N LYS A 160 -20.72 -11.20 15.92
CA LYS A 160 -21.87 -10.60 15.21
C LYS A 160 -21.48 -9.31 14.44
N SER A 161 -20.61 -8.49 15.02
CA SER A 161 -20.09 -7.27 14.40
C SER A 161 -19.30 -7.56 13.13
N THR A 162 -18.53 -8.65 13.12
CA THR A 162 -17.78 -9.11 11.94
C THR A 162 -18.72 -9.54 10.82
N VAL A 163 -19.75 -10.34 11.14
CA VAL A 163 -20.77 -10.77 10.18
C VAL A 163 -21.50 -9.57 9.57
N SER A 164 -21.97 -8.63 10.41
CA SER A 164 -22.66 -7.42 9.93
C SER A 164 -21.79 -6.58 8.99
N ARG A 165 -20.52 -6.38 9.34
CA ARG A 165 -19.57 -5.60 8.52
C ARG A 165 -19.34 -6.23 7.15
N ILE A 166 -19.19 -7.56 7.08
CA ILE A 166 -18.97 -8.29 5.82
C ILE A 166 -20.21 -8.20 4.93
N ILE A 167 -21.40 -8.38 5.49
CA ILE A 167 -22.67 -8.28 4.76
C ILE A 167 -22.85 -6.85 4.21
N GLN A 168 -22.56 -5.84 5.03
CA GLN A 168 -22.72 -4.45 4.63
C GLN A 168 -21.75 -4.06 3.51
N ARG A 169 -20.48 -4.43 3.62
CA ARG A 169 -19.47 -4.21 2.58
C ARG A 169 -19.88 -4.83 1.24
N SER A 170 -20.39 -6.05 1.25
CA SER A 170 -20.88 -6.72 0.04
C SER A 170 -22.10 -6.04 -0.60
N LYS A 171 -22.93 -5.35 0.18
CA LYS A 171 -24.06 -4.55 -0.33
C LYS A 171 -23.57 -3.25 -0.99
N GLU A 172 -22.60 -2.59 -0.39
CA GLU A 172 -21.99 -1.36 -0.91
C GLU A 172 -21.26 -1.62 -2.23
N ASP A 173 -20.50 -2.71 -2.34
CA ASP A 173 -19.80 -3.11 -3.55
C ASP A 173 -20.78 -3.41 -4.72
N ARG A 174 -21.96 -3.98 -4.43
CA ARG A 174 -23.00 -4.23 -5.44
C ARG A 174 -23.68 -2.94 -5.91
N ASN A 175 -23.92 -1.99 -5.01
CA ASN A 175 -24.53 -0.71 -5.35
C ASN A 175 -23.58 0.20 -6.15
N ALA A 176 -22.27 0.07 -5.97
CA ALA A 176 -21.26 0.78 -6.74
C ALA A 176 -21.09 0.23 -8.18
N ALA A 177 -21.56 -1.01 -8.44
CA ALA A 177 -21.43 -1.67 -9.74
C ALA A 177 -22.59 -1.43 -10.71
N VAL A 178 -23.60 -0.61 -10.38
CA VAL A 178 -24.70 -0.25 -11.28
C VAL A 178 -24.38 1.10 -11.92
N PRO A 179 -23.99 1.17 -13.21
CA PRO A 179 -23.85 2.43 -13.90
C PRO A 179 -25.26 3.02 -14.09
N SER A 180 -25.52 4.20 -13.54
CA SER A 180 -26.69 5.00 -13.82
C SER A 180 -26.66 5.42 -15.29
N VAL A 181 -27.48 4.78 -16.12
CA VAL A 181 -27.76 5.23 -17.48
C VAL A 181 -28.63 6.48 -17.37
N PRO A 182 -28.24 7.65 -17.90
CA PRO A 182 -29.13 8.80 -17.93
C PRO A 182 -30.21 8.55 -18.97
N LEU A 183 -31.47 8.62 -18.54
CA LEU A 183 -32.64 8.58 -19.37
C LEU A 183 -32.65 9.85 -20.21
N SER A 184 -32.35 9.77 -21.50
CA SER A 184 -32.55 10.84 -22.46
C SER A 184 -34.06 11.02 -22.68
N GLN A 185 -34.61 12.13 -22.22
CA GLN A 185 -35.96 12.57 -22.57
C GLN A 185 -35.98 13.01 -24.04
N GLN A 186 -36.68 12.27 -24.84
CA GLN A 186 -37.20 12.73 -26.11
C GLN A 186 -38.42 13.65 -25.82
N THR A 187 -38.29 14.92 -26.13
CA THR A 187 -39.46 15.75 -26.44
C THR A 187 -39.24 16.35 -27.83
N GLY A 188 -40.00 15.82 -28.77
CA GLY A 188 -40.18 16.44 -30.05
C GLY A 188 -41.18 17.61 -29.96
N SER A 189 -40.97 18.62 -30.75
CA SER A 189 -41.99 19.34 -31.46
C SER A 189 -41.38 20.64 -32.03
N GLY A 190 -41.51 20.75 -33.29
CA GLY A 190 -41.09 21.69 -34.25
C GLY A 190 -41.53 23.13 -34.04
N THR A 191 -40.92 24.03 -34.76
CA THR A 191 -41.55 24.98 -35.69
C THR A 191 -40.44 25.85 -36.34
N MET A 192 -40.66 26.10 -37.61
CA MET A 192 -39.95 26.97 -38.58
C MET A 192 -39.69 28.42 -38.10
N GLY A 193 -38.67 29.03 -38.70
CA GLY A 193 -38.60 30.51 -38.79
C GLY A 193 -37.20 31.05 -39.09
N GLN A 194 -36.86 31.16 -40.35
CA GLN A 194 -36.26 32.25 -41.12
C GLN A 194 -35.12 33.11 -40.58
N VAL A 195 -34.04 33.10 -41.38
CA VAL A 195 -33.35 34.22 -42.10
C VAL A 195 -32.71 35.35 -41.27
N GLY A 196 -31.43 35.58 -41.53
CA GLY A 196 -30.69 36.79 -41.19
C GLY A 196 -29.22 36.70 -41.45
N GLN A 197 -28.80 37.21 -42.60
CA GLN A 197 -27.41 37.39 -43.08
C GLN A 197 -26.67 38.48 -42.33
N HIS A 198 -25.40 38.55 -42.62
CA HIS A 198 -24.32 39.55 -42.42
C HIS A 198 -23.37 39.22 -41.30
N GLY A 199 -22.08 39.18 -41.50
CA GLY A 199 -21.21 39.81 -42.46
C GLY A 199 -19.94 40.24 -41.74
N THR A 200 -18.80 39.97 -42.39
CA THR A 200 -17.52 40.67 -42.34
C THR A 200 -16.58 40.52 -41.14
N SER A 201 -15.47 39.96 -41.48
CA SER A 201 -14.11 40.49 -41.63
C SER A 201 -13.25 40.66 -40.38
N GLY A 202 -12.15 40.01 -40.40
CA GLY A 202 -10.80 40.56 -40.52
C GLY A 202 -10.13 40.66 -39.14
N THR A 203 -9.00 40.13 -38.89
CA THR A 203 -7.68 40.57 -39.32
C THR A 203 -6.62 39.71 -38.59
N VAL A 204 -5.70 39.24 -39.37
CA VAL A 204 -4.40 38.68 -39.01
C VAL A 204 -3.51 39.73 -38.34
N ARG A 205 -2.78 39.36 -37.33
CA ARG A 205 -1.44 39.95 -37.04
C ARG A 205 -0.52 38.93 -36.41
N GLU A 206 0.41 38.48 -37.22
CA GLU A 206 1.78 38.06 -36.78
C GLU A 206 2.49 39.28 -36.20
N THR A 207 3.35 39.06 -35.22
CA THR A 207 4.74 39.53 -35.19
C THR A 207 5.45 39.13 -33.90
N LYS A 208 6.52 38.54 -34.11
CA LYS A 208 7.86 38.40 -33.60
C LYS A 208 8.05 37.54 -32.36
#